data_c9409f60d3344ebb54ef398526826718
#
_entry.id   c9409f60d3344ebb54ef398526826718
#
_cell.length_a   1.000
_cell.length_b   1.000
_cell.length_c   1.000
_cell.angle_alpha   90.00
_cell.angle_beta   90.00
_cell.angle_gamma   90.00
#
_symmetry.space_group_name_H-M   'P 1'
#
loop_
_entity.id
_entity.type
_entity.pdbx_description
1 polymer ?
#
loop_
_entity_poly.entity_id
_entity_poly.type
_entity_poly.pdbx_seq_one_letter_code
_entity_poly.pdbx_strand_id
1 'polypeptide(L)'
;MKIVKVIYTAKAEYVAENQNNIKNVMADLRGLNHPGINYKSCLSPDGKTFIHTAFFNSEEDEKTLLNLPSFKNFQEQLKVNGIEVPPKQELLTLVGSSKDIF
;
A
#
# COMPACT_ATOMS: atom_id res chain seq x y z
N MET A 1 0.70 -16.57 6.21
CA MET A 1 0.50 -15.37 5.36
C MET A 1 -0.21 -14.29 6.16
N LYS A 2 0.22 -13.05 6.01
CA LYS A 2 -0.41 -11.88 6.63
C LYS A 2 -1.02 -11.00 5.54
N ILE A 3 -2.27 -10.58 5.73
CA ILE A 3 -2.97 -9.72 4.79
C ILE A 3 -3.39 -8.46 5.52
N VAL A 4 -2.96 -7.31 5.03
CA VAL A 4 -3.24 -6.01 5.63
C VAL A 4 -3.99 -5.15 4.62
N LYS A 5 -5.12 -4.60 5.05
CA LYS A 5 -5.88 -3.61 4.27
C LYS A 5 -5.78 -2.27 4.98
N VAL A 6 -5.47 -1.22 4.23
CA VAL A 6 -5.46 0.15 4.75
C VAL A 6 -6.33 1.02 3.85
N ILE A 7 -7.24 1.77 4.44
CA ILE A 7 -8.10 2.72 3.73
C ILE A 7 -7.95 4.11 4.36
N TYR A 8 -7.82 5.12 3.52
CA TYR A 8 -7.77 6.52 3.93
C TYR A 8 -8.27 7.41 2.80
N THR A 9 -8.61 8.65 3.15
CA THR A 9 -8.97 9.67 2.14
C THR A 9 -7.90 10.75 2.12
N ALA A 10 -7.36 11.02 0.94
CA ALA A 10 -6.38 12.07 0.74
C ALA A 10 -7.10 13.40 0.46
N LYS A 11 -6.42 14.51 0.76
CA LYS A 11 -6.88 15.82 0.32
C LYS A 11 -6.88 15.87 -1.21
N ALA A 12 -7.88 16.52 -1.81
CA ALA A 12 -8.03 16.57 -3.26
C ALA A 12 -6.76 17.07 -3.95
N GLU A 13 -6.13 18.11 -3.41
CA GLU A 13 -4.91 18.69 -3.98
C GLU A 13 -3.66 17.80 -3.83
N TYR A 14 -3.74 16.75 -3.01
CA TYR A 14 -2.62 15.83 -2.79
C TYR A 14 -2.75 14.52 -3.56
N VAL A 15 -3.89 14.23 -4.16
CA VAL A 15 -4.17 12.94 -4.81
C VAL A 15 -3.11 12.59 -5.87
N ALA A 16 -2.79 13.52 -6.75
CA ALA A 16 -1.82 13.27 -7.82
C ALA A 16 -0.43 12.94 -7.26
N GLU A 17 0.02 13.66 -6.25
CA GLU A 17 1.31 13.42 -5.61
C GLU A 17 1.31 12.07 -4.88
N ASN A 18 0.22 11.73 -4.21
CA ASN A 18 0.08 10.44 -3.53
C ASN A 18 0.17 9.28 -4.52
N GLN A 19 -0.52 9.39 -5.65
CA GLN A 19 -0.44 8.37 -6.72
C GLN A 19 0.99 8.22 -7.22
N ASN A 20 1.70 9.32 -7.38
CA ASN A 20 3.09 9.30 -7.85
C ASN A 20 4.01 8.59 -6.84
N ASN A 21 3.86 8.90 -5.57
CA ASN A 21 4.63 8.26 -4.50
C ASN A 21 4.35 6.77 -4.41
N ILE A 22 3.08 6.36 -4.59
CA ILE A 22 2.70 4.95 -4.64
C ILE A 22 3.34 4.25 -5.83
N LYS A 23 3.33 4.87 -7.00
CA LYS A 23 3.95 4.29 -8.19
C LYS A 23 5.45 4.07 -8.01
N ASN A 24 6.13 4.97 -7.29
CA ASN A 24 7.54 4.80 -6.95
C ASN A 24 7.77 3.58 -6.07
N VAL A 25 6.90 3.35 -5.07
CA VAL A 25 6.95 2.14 -4.24
C VAL A 25 6.79 0.89 -5.10
N MET A 26 5.80 0.89 -6.00
CA MET A 26 5.53 -0.26 -6.86
C MET A 26 6.69 -0.55 -7.82
N ALA A 27 7.33 0.50 -8.36
CA ALA A 27 8.50 0.33 -9.21
C ALA A 27 9.65 -0.32 -8.44
N ASP A 28 9.90 0.11 -7.20
CA ASP A 28 10.96 -0.45 -6.38
C ASP A 28 10.67 -1.91 -6.00
N LEU A 29 9.42 -2.22 -5.66
CA LEU A 29 9.02 -3.60 -5.36
C LEU A 29 9.18 -4.52 -6.58
N ARG A 30 8.82 -4.04 -7.77
CA ARG A 30 9.04 -4.78 -9.01
C ARG A 30 10.52 -5.02 -9.26
N GLY A 31 11.36 -4.01 -8.98
CA GLY A 31 12.81 -4.13 -9.11
C GLY A 31 13.42 -5.16 -8.19
N LEU A 32 12.89 -5.30 -6.98
CA LEU A 32 13.32 -6.33 -6.03
C LEU A 32 12.90 -7.74 -6.47
N ASN A 33 11.82 -7.84 -7.25
CA ASN A 33 11.23 -9.12 -7.66
C ASN A 33 11.04 -10.08 -6.47
N HIS A 34 10.55 -9.56 -5.35
CA HIS A 34 10.45 -10.29 -4.10
C HIS A 34 9.27 -11.26 -4.12
N PRO A 35 9.50 -12.57 -3.96
CA PRO A 35 8.44 -13.57 -4.14
C PRO A 35 7.38 -13.59 -3.03
N GLY A 36 7.67 -12.99 -1.89
CA GLY A 36 6.78 -13.04 -0.72
C GLY A 36 5.94 -11.79 -0.49
N ILE A 37 5.95 -10.83 -1.42
CA ILE A 37 5.21 -9.57 -1.31
C ILE A 37 4.29 -9.39 -2.51
N ASN A 38 3.00 -9.22 -2.24
CA ASN A 38 2.04 -8.80 -3.26
C ASN A 38 1.30 -7.58 -2.71
N TYR A 39 1.57 -6.42 -3.27
CA TYR A 39 1.04 -5.16 -2.78
C TYR A 39 0.26 -4.46 -3.88
N LYS A 40 -0.96 -4.03 -3.56
CA LYS A 40 -1.87 -3.37 -4.49
C LYS A 40 -2.43 -2.11 -3.87
N SER A 41 -2.65 -1.10 -4.70
CA SER A 41 -3.33 0.12 -4.31
C SER A 41 -4.39 0.45 -5.34
N CYS A 42 -5.58 0.79 -4.87
CA CYS A 42 -6.70 1.19 -5.71
C CYS A 42 -7.24 2.53 -5.25
N LEU A 43 -7.79 3.28 -6.19
CA LEU A 43 -8.47 4.55 -5.93
C LEU A 43 -9.96 4.34 -6.11
N SER A 44 -10.74 4.77 -5.10
CA SER A 44 -12.20 4.68 -5.15
C SER A 44 -12.80 5.64 -6.18
N PRO A 45 -14.07 5.43 -6.59
CA PRO A 45 -14.73 6.32 -7.56
C PRO A 45 -14.83 7.78 -7.14
N ASP A 46 -14.73 8.08 -5.84
CA ASP A 46 -14.73 9.47 -5.35
C ASP A 46 -13.46 10.24 -5.73
N GLY A 47 -12.45 9.54 -6.26
CA GLY A 47 -11.20 10.14 -6.70
C GLY A 47 -10.24 10.53 -5.59
N LYS A 48 -10.54 10.23 -4.32
CA LYS A 48 -9.74 10.66 -3.16
C LYS A 48 -9.47 9.54 -2.16
N THR A 49 -10.28 8.50 -2.12
CA THR A 49 -10.14 7.42 -1.15
C THR A 49 -9.28 6.31 -1.72
N PHE A 50 -8.18 6.01 -1.03
CA PHE A 50 -7.22 4.97 -1.42
C PHE A 50 -7.43 3.73 -0.58
N ILE A 51 -7.36 2.58 -1.22
CA ILE A 51 -7.43 1.27 -0.57
C ILE A 51 -6.16 0.51 -0.93
N HIS A 52 -5.36 0.20 0.07
CA HIS A 52 -4.14 -0.59 -0.08
C HIS A 52 -4.38 -1.98 0.47
N THR A 53 -3.95 -3.00 -0.25
CA THR A 53 -3.98 -4.38 0.22
C THR A 53 -2.61 -4.98 0.02
N ALA A 54 -2.00 -5.46 1.10
CA ALA A 54 -0.68 -6.06 1.08
C ALA A 54 -0.77 -7.50 1.58
N PHE A 55 -0.17 -8.42 0.81
CA PHE A 55 -0.05 -9.83 1.16
C PHE A 55 1.41 -10.11 1.43
N PHE A 56 1.72 -10.66 2.61
CA PHE A 56 3.08 -11.03 3.00
C PHE A 56 3.14 -12.51 3.30
N ASN A 57 4.10 -13.21 2.72
CA ASN A 57 4.29 -14.63 3.00
C ASN A 57 4.85 -14.87 4.39
N SER A 58 5.63 -13.93 4.91
CA SER A 58 6.25 -14.00 6.24
C SER A 58 6.40 -12.61 6.87
N GLU A 59 6.76 -12.57 8.16
CA GLU A 59 7.07 -11.31 8.85
C GLU A 59 8.28 -10.60 8.25
N GLU A 60 9.26 -11.36 7.76
CA GLU A 60 10.43 -10.79 7.09
C GLU A 60 10.05 -10.05 5.82
N ASP A 61 9.08 -10.57 5.07
CA ASP A 61 8.57 -9.93 3.87
C ASP A 61 7.91 -8.59 4.19
N GLU A 62 7.14 -8.54 5.28
CA GLU A 62 6.54 -7.29 5.75
C GLU A 62 7.62 -6.27 6.11
N LYS A 63 8.65 -6.70 6.83
CA LYS A 63 9.77 -5.82 7.20
C LYS A 63 10.49 -5.28 5.96
N THR A 64 10.62 -6.07 4.92
CA THR A 64 11.22 -5.63 3.66
C THR A 64 10.47 -4.44 3.09
N LEU A 65 9.13 -4.50 3.03
CA LEU A 65 8.32 -3.37 2.57
C LEU A 65 8.46 -2.16 3.50
N LEU A 66 8.31 -2.38 4.81
CA LEU A 66 8.35 -1.29 5.80
C LEU A 66 9.69 -0.55 5.82
N ASN A 67 10.78 -1.22 5.45
CA ASN A 67 12.12 -0.64 5.40
C ASN A 67 12.49 -0.04 4.04
N LEU A 68 11.64 -0.18 3.05
CA LEU A 68 11.89 0.36 1.72
C LEU A 68 11.86 1.89 1.76
N PRO A 69 12.92 2.58 1.33
CA PRO A 69 12.96 4.05 1.40
C PRO A 69 11.78 4.76 0.72
N SER A 70 11.37 4.27 -0.45
CA SER A 70 10.21 4.84 -1.15
C SER A 70 8.91 4.67 -0.37
N PHE A 71 8.76 3.55 0.37
CA PHE A 71 7.58 3.32 1.20
C PHE A 71 7.57 4.26 2.40
N LYS A 72 8.71 4.44 3.05
CA LYS A 72 8.85 5.39 4.16
C LYS A 72 8.53 6.82 3.70
N ASN A 73 9.04 7.21 2.54
CA ASN A 73 8.76 8.52 1.95
C ASN A 73 7.27 8.69 1.66
N PHE A 74 6.64 7.69 1.05
CA PHE A 74 5.20 7.68 0.79
C PHE A 74 4.40 7.92 2.08
N GLN A 75 4.70 7.17 3.13
CA GLN A 75 3.99 7.28 4.41
C GLN A 75 4.19 8.65 5.06
N GLU A 76 5.41 9.15 5.08
CA GLU A 76 5.72 10.43 5.72
C GLU A 76 5.10 11.61 4.98
N GLN A 77 5.21 11.65 3.67
CA GLN A 77 4.63 12.72 2.86
C GLN A 77 3.11 12.75 2.97
N LEU A 78 2.47 11.58 2.96
CA LEU A 78 1.04 11.47 3.16
C LEU A 78 0.63 12.01 4.54
N LYS A 79 1.33 11.59 5.59
CA LYS A 79 1.06 12.01 6.97
C LYS A 79 1.17 13.52 7.16
N VAL A 80 2.20 14.13 6.57
CA VAL A 80 2.48 15.56 6.74
C VAL A 80 1.57 16.43 5.87
N ASN A 81 1.32 16.02 4.63
CA ASN A 81 0.72 16.91 3.63
C ASN A 81 -0.65 16.50 3.12
N GLY A 82 -1.06 15.23 3.26
CA GLY A 82 -2.09 14.70 2.40
C GLY A 82 -3.33 14.11 3.03
N ILE A 83 -3.41 13.95 4.34
CA ILE A 83 -4.53 13.25 4.99
C ILE A 83 -5.73 14.15 5.16
N GLU A 84 -6.89 13.72 4.62
CA GLU A 84 -8.21 14.28 4.93
C GLU A 84 -8.93 13.38 5.95
N VAL A 85 -8.96 12.06 5.71
CA VAL A 85 -9.48 11.07 6.65
C VAL A 85 -8.36 10.09 7.00
N PRO A 86 -8.04 9.94 8.30
CA PRO A 86 -6.91 9.12 8.74
C PRO A 86 -7.00 7.66 8.29
N PRO A 87 -5.85 6.97 8.12
CA PRO A 87 -5.82 5.57 7.75
C PRO A 87 -6.47 4.68 8.80
N LYS A 88 -7.27 3.73 8.30
CA LYS A 88 -7.83 2.63 9.08
C LYS A 88 -7.21 1.34 8.58
N GLN A 89 -6.61 0.56 9.48
CA GLN A 89 -5.97 -0.70 9.16
C GLN A 89 -6.84 -1.87 9.62
N GLU A 90 -6.96 -2.88 8.76
CA GLU A 90 -7.64 -4.13 9.07
C GLU A 90 -6.74 -5.30 8.69
N LEU A 91 -6.74 -6.34 9.53
CA LEU A 91 -6.12 -7.61 9.20
C LEU A 91 -7.19 -8.52 8.59
N LEU A 92 -6.87 -9.13 7.45
CA LEU A 92 -7.80 -9.96 6.72
C LEU A 92 -7.35 -11.42 6.72
N THR A 93 -8.33 -12.32 6.60
CA THR A 93 -8.10 -13.75 6.41
C THR A 93 -8.49 -14.11 4.99
N LEU A 94 -7.59 -14.76 4.25
CA LEU A 94 -7.89 -15.23 2.91
C LEU A 94 -8.90 -16.38 2.98
N VAL A 95 -10.04 -16.23 2.31
CA VAL A 95 -11.04 -17.29 2.18
C VAL A 95 -10.77 -18.14 0.93
N GLY A 96 -10.38 -17.50 -0.15
CA GLY A 96 -10.09 -18.16 -1.41
C GLY A 96 -9.47 -17.21 -2.41
N SER A 97 -8.82 -17.77 -3.42
CA SER A 97 -8.20 -17.01 -4.50
C SER A 97 -8.29 -17.81 -5.79
N SER A 98 -8.62 -17.15 -6.89
CA SER A 98 -8.68 -17.81 -8.20
C SER A 98 -7.30 -18.05 -8.81
N LYS A 99 -6.29 -17.39 -8.28
CA LYS A 99 -4.88 -17.51 -8.69
C LYS A 99 -4.00 -17.41 -7.45
N ASP A 100 -2.78 -17.88 -7.57
CA ASP A 100 -1.81 -17.78 -6.49
C ASP A 100 -1.53 -16.32 -6.16
N ILE A 101 -1.41 -16.01 -4.87
CA ILE A 101 -1.09 -14.67 -4.40
C ILE A 101 0.38 -14.35 -4.68
N PHE A 102 1.24 -15.38 -4.64
CA PHE A 102 2.68 -15.20 -4.85
C PHE A 102 3.20 -16.01 -6.03
#